data_a0b556b780960f33a291ab4d4648c534
#
_entry.id   a0b556b780960f33a291ab4d4648c534
#
_cell.length_a   1.000
_cell.length_b   1.000
_cell.length_c   1.000
_cell.angle_alpha   90.00
_cell.angle_beta   90.00
_cell.angle_gamma   90.00
#
_symmetry.space_group_name_H-M   'P 1'
#
loop_
_entity.id
_entity.type
_entity.pdbx_description
1 polymer ?
#
loop_
_entity_poly.entity_id
_entity_poly.type
_entity_poly.pdbx_seq_one_letter_code
_entity_poly.pdbx_strand_id
1 'polypeptide(L)'
;MQDPSIYVVLTCPSDKPDHAAVDFLVLGPRWMVMEDTFQLPYFHRNTMSEFFSIISGGVDLSRIPEPMWGMSALNNTLSPHGVGVEEVEHAETKKLVPERVPDDHMVFLVKSW
;
A
#
# COMPACT_ATOMS: atom_id res chain seq x y z
N MET A 1 5.38 17.58 -7.70
CA MET A 1 4.25 17.24 -6.82
C MET A 1 4.58 15.90 -6.19
N GLN A 2 4.60 15.80 -4.89
CA GLN A 2 4.91 14.55 -4.22
C GLN A 2 3.64 13.70 -4.20
N ASP A 3 3.73 12.46 -4.66
CA ASP A 3 2.59 11.54 -4.69
C ASP A 3 2.28 11.06 -3.26
N PRO A 4 1.13 11.43 -2.67
CA PRO A 4 0.75 10.95 -1.36
C PRO A 4 0.19 9.54 -1.46
N SER A 5 1.08 8.55 -1.57
CA SER A 5 0.67 7.16 -1.77
C SER A 5 0.00 6.54 -0.54
N ILE A 6 0.33 7.01 0.66
CA ILE A 6 -0.20 6.47 1.92
C ILE A 6 -0.43 7.63 2.90
N TYR A 7 -1.59 7.64 3.54
CA TYR A 7 -1.92 8.61 4.58
C TYR A 7 -1.81 7.96 5.96
N VAL A 8 -0.91 8.48 6.81
CA VAL A 8 -0.90 8.18 8.24
C VAL A 8 -2.01 8.98 8.89
N VAL A 9 -3.02 8.31 9.38
CA VAL A 9 -4.21 8.95 9.97
C VAL A 9 -4.06 9.11 11.47
N LEU A 10 -3.53 8.09 12.13
CA LEU A 10 -3.31 8.06 13.56
C LEU A 10 -1.96 7.43 13.87
N THR A 11 -1.25 8.01 14.82
CA THR A 11 -0.01 7.47 15.36
C THR A 11 -0.12 7.36 16.87
N CYS A 12 0.19 6.20 17.41
CA CYS A 12 0.41 6.01 18.83
C CYS A 12 1.92 6.07 19.10
N PRO A 13 2.42 7.07 19.82
CA PRO A 13 3.84 7.16 20.10
C PRO A 13 4.27 6.05 21.05
N SER A 14 5.52 5.61 20.92
CA SER A 14 6.14 4.72 21.87
C SER A 14 6.90 5.50 22.97
N ASP A 15 7.47 4.78 23.90
CA ASP A 15 8.40 5.33 24.90
C ASP A 15 9.76 5.75 24.30
N LYS A 16 10.01 5.40 23.05
CA LYS A 16 11.24 5.77 22.33
C LYS A 16 10.97 7.00 21.47
N PRO A 17 11.81 8.06 21.58
CA PRO A 17 11.69 9.23 20.72
C PRO A 17 11.68 8.83 19.23
N ASP A 18 10.85 9.51 18.45
CA ASP A 18 10.75 9.35 16.99
C ASP A 18 10.35 7.94 16.50
N HIS A 19 9.81 7.10 17.40
CA HIS A 19 9.28 5.78 17.07
C HIS A 19 7.81 5.67 17.42
N ALA A 20 7.01 5.24 16.47
CA ALA A 20 5.62 4.89 16.74
C ALA A 20 5.54 3.48 17.35
N ALA A 21 4.63 3.28 18.28
CA ALA A 21 4.25 1.94 18.75
C ALA A 21 3.28 1.31 17.74
N VAL A 22 2.32 2.11 17.25
CA VAL A 22 1.33 1.70 16.25
C VAL A 22 1.05 2.88 15.33
N ASP A 23 1.00 2.62 14.04
CA ASP A 23 0.50 3.53 13.02
C ASP A 23 -0.73 2.96 12.34
N PHE A 24 -1.74 3.79 12.16
CA PHE A 24 -2.92 3.51 11.33
C PHE A 24 -2.85 4.34 10.05
N LEU A 25 -2.86 3.66 8.93
CA LEU A 25 -2.68 4.24 7.60
C LEU A 25 -3.86 3.90 6.70
N VAL A 26 -4.12 4.79 5.76
CA VAL A 26 -5.19 4.61 4.75
C VAL A 26 -4.63 4.86 3.36
N LEU A 27 -4.98 3.96 2.45
CA LEU A 27 -4.80 4.14 1.01
C LEU A 27 -6.19 4.35 0.40
N GLY A 28 -6.46 5.58 0.04
CA GLY A 28 -7.74 5.98 -0.56
C GLY A 28 -7.58 6.48 -1.99
N PRO A 29 -8.64 7.06 -2.55
CA PRO A 29 -8.61 7.70 -3.85
C PRO A 29 -7.52 8.77 -3.93
N ARG A 30 -6.71 8.73 -4.98
CA ARG A 30 -5.61 9.67 -5.18
C ARG A 30 -5.11 9.65 -6.62
N TRP A 31 -4.35 10.66 -6.99
CA TRP A 31 -3.57 10.63 -8.21
C TRP A 31 -2.22 9.97 -7.94
N MET A 32 -1.90 8.98 -8.74
CA MET A 32 -0.57 8.39 -8.80
C MET A 32 0.17 9.01 -9.98
N VAL A 33 1.21 9.78 -9.68
CA VAL A 33 2.06 10.40 -10.69
C VAL A 33 3.18 9.43 -11.01
N MET A 34 3.03 8.73 -12.14
CA MET A 34 4.01 7.74 -12.59
C MET A 34 4.81 8.22 -13.81
N GLU A 35 4.75 9.51 -14.11
CA GLU A 35 5.52 10.09 -15.19
C GLU A 35 7.02 10.00 -14.88
N ASP A 36 7.74 9.32 -15.73
CA ASP A 36 9.18 9.08 -15.62
C ASP A 36 9.63 8.31 -14.35
N THR A 37 8.70 7.76 -13.58
CA THR A 37 9.04 7.00 -12.37
C THR A 37 8.27 5.68 -12.29
N PHE A 38 9.00 4.61 -12.08
CA PHE A 38 8.43 3.31 -11.78
C PHE A 38 8.07 3.25 -10.29
N GLN A 39 6.77 3.15 -9.98
CA GLN A 39 6.27 3.26 -8.61
C GLN A 39 5.68 1.96 -8.04
N LEU A 40 6.02 0.84 -8.62
CA LEU A 40 5.61 -0.42 -8.04
C LEU A 40 6.40 -0.70 -6.76
N PRO A 41 5.74 -1.06 -5.64
CA PRO A 41 6.45 -1.43 -4.42
C PRO A 41 7.35 -2.64 -4.68
N TYR A 42 8.63 -2.49 -4.45
CA TYR A 42 9.56 -3.59 -4.55
C TYR A 42 9.35 -4.61 -3.41
N PHE A 43 9.80 -5.83 -3.64
CA PHE A 43 9.79 -6.87 -2.62
C PHE A 43 10.70 -6.47 -1.47
N HIS A 44 10.15 -6.41 -0.25
CA HIS A 44 10.83 -5.82 0.90
C HIS A 44 10.49 -6.50 2.22
N ARG A 45 11.16 -6.08 3.27
CA ARG A 45 10.89 -6.47 4.66
C ARG A 45 10.77 -5.24 5.52
N ASN A 46 9.82 -5.26 6.45
CA ASN A 46 9.65 -4.21 7.44
C ASN A 46 10.05 -4.69 8.84
N THR A 47 10.52 -3.78 9.66
CA THR A 47 10.82 -4.07 11.07
C THR A 47 9.56 -4.17 11.93
N MET A 48 8.46 -3.58 11.45
CA MET A 48 7.13 -3.69 12.07
C MET A 48 6.31 -4.75 11.34
N SER A 49 5.40 -5.40 12.07
CA SER A 49 4.36 -6.20 11.44
C SER A 49 3.36 -5.29 10.75
N GLU A 50 2.84 -5.71 9.61
CA GLU A 50 1.84 -4.99 8.83
C GLU A 50 0.58 -5.82 8.68
N PHE A 51 -0.50 -5.37 9.29
CA PHE A 51 -1.83 -5.87 9.01
C PHE A 51 -2.50 -4.95 8.00
N PHE A 52 -3.04 -5.49 6.93
CA PHE A 52 -3.85 -4.71 6.01
C PHE A 52 -5.18 -5.38 5.71
N SER A 53 -6.17 -4.58 5.36
CA SER A 53 -7.47 -5.06 4.94
C SER A 53 -7.99 -4.23 3.78
N ILE A 54 -8.57 -4.92 2.82
CA ILE A 54 -9.18 -4.35 1.64
C ILE A 54 -10.66 -4.12 1.96
N ILE A 55 -11.07 -2.86 1.97
CA ILE A 55 -12.47 -2.51 2.19
C ILE A 55 -13.22 -2.54 0.86
N SER A 56 -12.67 -1.88 -0.16
CA SER A 56 -13.29 -1.79 -1.47
C SER A 56 -12.30 -1.40 -2.56
N GLY A 57 -12.69 -1.61 -3.80
CA GLY A 57 -11.97 -1.17 -4.99
C GLY A 57 -10.62 -1.85 -5.18
N GLY A 58 -9.91 -1.43 -6.20
CA GLY A 58 -8.58 -1.92 -6.52
C GLY A 58 -7.77 -0.85 -7.23
N VAL A 59 -6.46 -0.96 -7.13
CA VAL A 59 -5.54 -0.20 -7.98
C VAL A 59 -5.48 -0.90 -9.33
N ASP A 60 -5.29 -0.18 -10.40
CA ASP A 60 -5.25 -0.74 -11.76
C ASP A 60 -4.17 -1.82 -11.93
N LEU A 61 -3.08 -1.72 -11.18
CA LEU A 61 -1.99 -2.70 -11.16
C LEU A 61 -2.35 -4.00 -10.42
N SER A 62 -3.33 -3.94 -9.53
CA SER A 62 -3.86 -5.10 -8.83
C SER A 62 -5.35 -4.89 -8.62
N ARG A 63 -6.12 -5.04 -9.70
CA ARG A 63 -7.58 -5.08 -9.55
C ARG A 63 -7.95 -6.21 -8.60
N ILE A 64 -8.28 -5.82 -7.39
CA ILE A 64 -8.75 -6.78 -6.40
C ILE A 64 -10.20 -7.07 -6.74
N PRO A 65 -10.51 -8.28 -7.21
CA PRO A 65 -11.88 -8.65 -7.54
C PRO A 65 -12.79 -8.45 -6.34
N GLU A 66 -14.02 -8.03 -6.58
CA GLU A 66 -15.03 -7.82 -5.53
C GLU A 66 -15.11 -8.98 -4.51
N PRO A 67 -15.01 -10.25 -4.90
CA PRO A 67 -14.99 -11.37 -3.93
C PRO A 67 -13.83 -11.33 -2.92
N MET A 68 -12.78 -10.56 -3.21
CA MET A 68 -11.65 -10.36 -2.29
C MET A 68 -11.81 -9.16 -1.36
N TRP A 69 -12.87 -8.37 -1.53
CA TRP A 69 -13.14 -7.26 -0.62
C TRP A 69 -13.48 -7.81 0.77
N GLY A 70 -12.96 -7.16 1.77
CA GLY A 70 -13.01 -7.65 3.15
C GLY A 70 -11.91 -8.64 3.52
N MET A 71 -11.07 -9.05 2.56
CA MET A 71 -9.90 -9.85 2.88
C MET A 71 -8.88 -9.05 3.67
N SER A 72 -8.21 -9.74 4.57
CA SER A 72 -7.15 -9.18 5.38
C SER A 72 -5.93 -10.08 5.32
N ALA A 73 -4.76 -9.50 5.46
CA ALA A 73 -3.51 -10.22 5.56
C ALA A 73 -2.61 -9.62 6.64
N LEU A 74 -1.77 -10.45 7.20
CA LEU A 74 -0.75 -10.07 8.17
C LEU A 74 0.63 -10.46 7.63
N ASN A 75 1.46 -9.47 7.42
CA ASN A 75 2.88 -9.64 7.16
C ASN A 75 3.63 -9.47 8.48
N ASN A 76 4.14 -10.55 9.02
CA ASN A 76 4.91 -10.52 10.25
C ASN A 76 6.19 -9.70 10.09
N THR A 77 6.71 -9.21 11.21
CA THR A 77 7.99 -8.52 11.26
C THR A 77 9.08 -9.30 10.50
N LEU A 78 9.86 -8.61 9.70
CA LEU A 78 10.93 -9.15 8.85
C LEU A 78 10.50 -10.23 7.83
N SER A 79 9.22 -10.52 7.69
CA SER A 79 8.71 -11.39 6.64
C SER A 79 8.81 -10.68 5.29
N PRO A 80 9.52 -11.28 4.30
CA PRO A 80 9.57 -10.70 2.95
C PRO A 80 8.19 -10.70 2.31
N HIS A 81 7.80 -9.57 1.75
CA HIS A 81 6.53 -9.44 1.03
C HIS A 81 6.62 -8.39 -0.07
N GLY A 82 5.71 -8.45 -1.00
CA GLY A 82 5.63 -7.55 -2.15
C GLY A 82 4.62 -8.04 -3.16
N VAL A 83 4.61 -7.38 -4.31
CA VAL A 83 3.77 -7.76 -5.44
C VAL A 83 4.32 -8.99 -6.15
N GLY A 84 3.46 -9.74 -6.83
CA GLY A 84 3.84 -10.92 -7.59
C GLY A 84 4.66 -10.57 -8.86
N VAL A 85 5.27 -11.60 -9.44
CA VAL A 85 6.11 -11.44 -10.64
C VAL A 85 5.28 -10.93 -11.82
N GLU A 86 4.06 -11.44 -11.99
CA GLU A 86 3.18 -11.05 -13.09
C GLU A 86 2.82 -9.54 -13.04
N GLU A 87 2.60 -9.02 -11.83
CA GLU A 87 2.33 -7.59 -11.65
C GLU A 87 3.56 -6.74 -11.96
N VAL A 88 4.76 -7.22 -11.62
CA VAL A 88 6.01 -6.53 -11.96
C VAL A 88 6.22 -6.48 -13.48
N GLU A 89 6.10 -7.62 -14.15
CA GLU A 89 6.24 -7.72 -15.61
C GLU A 89 5.21 -6.85 -16.33
N HIS A 90 3.96 -6.84 -15.87
CA HIS A 90 2.94 -5.97 -16.41
C HIS A 90 3.29 -4.49 -16.24
N ALA A 91 3.75 -4.10 -15.06
CA ALA A 91 4.11 -2.72 -14.77
C ALA A 91 5.35 -2.25 -15.56
N GLU A 92 6.33 -3.13 -15.81
CA GLU A 92 7.51 -2.81 -16.63
C GLU A 92 7.17 -2.54 -18.10
N THR A 93 6.11 -3.16 -18.59
CA THR A 93 5.67 -2.99 -20.00
C THR A 93 4.67 -1.86 -20.17
N LYS A 94 4.07 -1.38 -19.10
CA LYS A 94 3.05 -0.33 -19.12
C LYS A 94 3.70 1.04 -19.36
N LYS A 95 3.05 1.86 -20.20
CA LYS A 95 3.44 3.26 -20.33
C LYS A 95 3.15 4.00 -19.03
N LEU A 96 4.17 4.62 -18.47
CA LEU A 96 4.04 5.41 -17.25
C LEU A 96 3.34 6.74 -17.57
N VAL A 97 2.13 6.89 -17.07
CA VAL A 97 1.31 8.10 -17.19
C VAL A 97 0.63 8.34 -15.84
N PRO A 98 0.26 9.59 -15.51
CA PRO A 98 -0.51 9.85 -14.29
C PRO A 98 -1.82 9.06 -14.30
N GLU A 99 -2.07 8.31 -13.25
CA GLU A 99 -3.29 7.53 -13.07
C GLU A 99 -4.03 7.95 -11.81
N ARG A 100 -5.35 7.90 -11.87
CA ARG A 100 -6.19 8.14 -10.71
C ARG A 100 -6.68 6.83 -10.12
N VAL A 101 -6.37 6.63 -8.84
CA VAL A 101 -6.98 5.54 -8.07
C VAL A 101 -8.48 5.83 -7.94
N PRO A 102 -9.36 4.88 -8.25
CA PRO A 102 -10.81 5.07 -8.21
C PRO A 102 -11.35 5.59 -6.89
N ASP A 103 -12.49 6.28 -6.94
CA ASP A 103 -13.13 6.88 -5.76
C ASP A 103 -13.63 5.86 -4.74
N ASP A 104 -13.87 4.63 -5.17
CA ASP A 104 -14.29 3.51 -4.34
C ASP A 104 -13.12 2.72 -3.73
N HIS A 105 -11.88 3.10 -4.02
CA HIS A 105 -10.71 2.42 -3.47
C HIS A 105 -10.49 2.78 -2.01
N MET A 106 -10.44 1.76 -1.17
CA MET A 106 -10.16 1.90 0.24
C MET A 106 -9.45 0.66 0.79
N VAL A 107 -8.22 0.87 1.23
CA VAL A 107 -7.42 -0.11 1.97
C VAL A 107 -6.90 0.57 3.22
N PHE A 108 -6.87 -0.13 4.32
CA PHE A 108 -6.19 0.35 5.51
C PHE A 108 -5.06 -0.58 5.93
N LEU A 109 -4.08 -0.01 6.60
CA LEU A 109 -2.96 -0.72 7.20
C LEU A 109 -2.83 -0.34 8.68
N VAL A 110 -2.44 -1.31 9.48
CA VAL A 110 -1.95 -1.11 10.83
C VAL A 110 -0.53 -1.65 10.90
N LYS A 111 0.40 -0.79 11.26
CA LYS A 111 1.81 -1.17 11.49
C LYS A 111 2.09 -1.15 12.98
N SER A 112 2.67 -2.23 13.49
CA SER A 112 2.99 -2.37 14.91
C SER A 112 4.19 -3.28 15.13
N TRP A 113 4.85 -3.03 16.21
CA TRP A 113 5.92 -3.90 16.73
C TRP A 113 5.36 -5.23 17.25
#